data_55708903ebe6658b8d5cb667bc760995
#
_entry.id   55708903ebe6658b8d5cb667bc760995
#
_cell.length_a   1.000
_cell.length_b   1.000
_cell.length_c   1.000
_cell.angle_alpha   90.00
_cell.angle_beta   90.00
_cell.angle_gamma   90.00
#
_symmetry.space_group_name_H-M   'P 1'
#
loop_
_entity.id
_entity.type
_entity.pdbx_description
1 polymer ?
#
loop_
_entity_poly.entity_id
_entity_poly.type
_entity_poly.pdbx_seq_one_letter_code
_entity_poly.pdbx_strand_id
1 'polypeptide(L)'
;MSXSDQTRKSLEKVGLTGYEIKTFTSLLKTGELTASNLSQQSGVPYSKIYEVLSSLEEKGWIGSDKSRPTKYFSKSPNSALQTTKQKADENFAKNEKIILNDLNPIYKKSGTAERPDIWVLTGTMNIATRILEMIDTCREEVLIAIPKAGEELVKQALPKLRQLHDKGVKITILTSDRFDKKDIKGLARLATVKXKKGLFGGGLISDKHNVVILLGPEISHSNASEIIAICTDHAELSGFAREYFEYLLKDTXKVK
;
A
#
# COMPACT_ATOMS: atom_id res chain seq x y z
N MET A 1 21.15 27.79 -10.35
CA MET A 1 20.45 27.22 -9.18
C MET A 1 21.13 25.92 -8.80
N SER A 2 21.47 25.76 -7.50
CA SER A 2 22.01 24.50 -6.99
C SER A 2 20.89 23.62 -6.45
N UNK A 3 20.82 22.33 -6.52
CA UNK A 3 19.94 21.53 -6.06
C UNK A 3 19.90 21.78 -4.69
N SER A 4 18.92 21.79 -4.16
CA SER A 4 18.79 21.94 -2.70
C SER A 4 19.33 20.68 -2.00
N ASP A 5 19.68 20.79 -0.75
CA ASP A 5 20.13 19.62 0.03
C ASP A 5 19.03 18.55 0.11
N GLN A 6 17.77 18.98 0.19
CA GLN A 6 16.62 18.07 0.19
C GLN A 6 16.50 17.32 -1.14
N THR A 7 16.67 18.01 -2.26
CA THR A 7 16.63 17.40 -3.59
C THR A 7 17.76 16.38 -3.74
N ARG A 8 18.98 16.73 -3.29
CA ARG A 8 20.12 15.83 -3.35
C ARG A 8 19.85 14.55 -2.56
N LYS A 9 19.36 14.67 -1.33
CA LYS A 9 19.02 13.51 -0.49
C LYS A 9 17.93 12.64 -1.12
N SER A 10 16.96 13.27 -1.79
CA SER A 10 15.90 12.53 -2.48
C SER A 10 16.44 11.74 -3.68
N LEU A 11 17.36 12.34 -4.44
CA LEU A 11 18.03 11.66 -5.56
C LEU A 11 18.86 10.46 -5.07
N GLU A 12 19.54 10.61 -3.93
CA GLU A 12 20.27 9.50 -3.31
C GLU A 12 19.32 8.34 -2.93
N LYS A 13 18.18 8.68 -2.38
CA LYS A 13 17.17 7.67 -1.98
C LYS A 13 16.57 6.91 -3.16
N VAL A 14 16.48 7.54 -4.33
CA VAL A 14 16.02 6.83 -5.54
C VAL A 14 17.16 6.15 -6.29
N GLY A 15 18.36 6.12 -5.72
CA GLY A 15 19.45 5.25 -6.17
C GLY A 15 20.57 5.91 -6.95
N LEU A 16 20.69 7.24 -6.91
CA LEU A 16 21.81 7.92 -7.55
C LEU A 16 22.96 8.13 -6.56
N THR A 17 24.19 7.91 -7.04
CA THR A 17 25.39 8.22 -6.26
C THR A 17 25.71 9.73 -6.34
N GLY A 18 26.58 10.20 -5.46
CA GLY A 18 26.99 11.60 -5.46
C GLY A 18 27.58 12.05 -6.80
N TYR A 19 28.38 11.22 -7.44
CA TYR A 19 28.95 11.56 -8.76
C TYR A 19 27.88 11.57 -9.85
N GLU A 20 26.92 10.65 -9.79
CA GLU A 20 25.79 10.64 -10.73
C GLU A 20 24.96 11.91 -10.61
N ILE A 21 24.70 12.36 -9.38
CA ILE A 21 23.94 13.59 -9.14
C ILE A 21 24.68 14.80 -9.72
N LYS A 22 26.00 14.91 -9.46
CA LYS A 22 26.82 16.01 -10.00
C LYS A 22 26.80 16.02 -11.53
N THR A 23 26.95 14.86 -12.15
CA THR A 23 26.96 14.72 -13.61
C THR A 23 25.61 15.07 -14.21
N PHE A 24 24.53 14.51 -13.67
CA PHE A 24 23.17 14.76 -14.16
C PHE A 24 22.78 16.23 -14.03
N THR A 25 23.06 16.84 -12.87
CA THR A 25 22.73 18.25 -12.66
C THR A 25 23.58 19.18 -13.56
N SER A 26 24.80 18.81 -13.88
CA SER A 26 25.61 19.56 -14.86
C SER A 26 24.94 19.52 -16.24
N LEU A 27 24.53 18.33 -16.69
CA LEU A 27 23.85 18.20 -17.99
C LEU A 27 22.53 18.97 -18.04
N LEU A 28 21.78 18.99 -16.94
CA LEU A 28 20.53 19.77 -16.89
C LEU A 28 20.79 21.27 -17.08
N LYS A 29 21.92 21.76 -16.57
CA LYS A 29 22.25 23.19 -16.65
C LYS A 29 22.85 23.60 -17.99
N THR A 30 23.66 22.75 -18.57
CA THR A 30 24.52 23.13 -19.72
C THR A 30 24.05 22.52 -21.04
N GLY A 31 23.17 21.50 -21.01
CA GLY A 31 22.76 20.79 -22.22
C GLY A 31 23.75 19.68 -22.58
N GLU A 32 23.96 19.48 -23.86
CA GLU A 32 24.82 18.40 -24.37
C GLU A 32 26.28 18.66 -24.12
N LEU A 33 27.02 17.69 -23.58
CA LEU A 33 28.43 17.78 -23.31
C LEU A 33 29.14 16.46 -23.62
N THR A 34 30.43 16.56 -23.99
CA THR A 34 31.31 15.39 -24.06
C THR A 34 31.73 14.95 -22.66
N ALA A 35 32.23 13.72 -22.53
CA ALA A 35 32.71 13.21 -21.24
C ALA A 35 33.82 14.09 -20.64
N SER A 36 34.71 14.57 -21.46
CA SER A 36 35.82 15.46 -21.01
C SER A 36 35.27 16.75 -20.41
N ASN A 37 34.33 17.41 -21.12
CA ASN A 37 33.73 18.65 -20.64
C ASN A 37 32.90 18.43 -19.39
N LEU A 38 32.19 17.29 -19.33
CA LEU A 38 31.39 16.91 -18.14
C LEU A 38 32.28 16.71 -16.91
N SER A 39 33.44 16.05 -17.08
CA SER A 39 34.38 15.88 -15.98
C SER A 39 34.81 17.23 -15.43
N GLN A 40 35.18 18.18 -16.30
CA GLN A 40 35.57 19.51 -15.89
C GLN A 40 34.45 20.28 -15.18
N GLN A 41 33.23 20.26 -15.74
CA GLN A 41 32.14 21.06 -15.22
C GLN A 41 31.50 20.48 -13.96
N SER A 42 31.41 19.16 -13.87
CA SER A 42 30.76 18.49 -12.73
C SER A 42 31.70 18.31 -11.53
N GLY A 43 33.01 18.39 -11.77
CA GLY A 43 34.04 18.08 -10.77
C GLY A 43 34.20 16.58 -10.53
N VAL A 44 33.63 15.74 -11.39
CA VAL A 44 33.82 14.29 -11.31
C VAL A 44 35.14 13.95 -11.99
N PRO A 45 36.06 13.19 -11.32
CA PRO A 45 37.33 12.88 -11.92
C PRO A 45 37.21 12.19 -13.29
N TYR A 46 38.07 12.54 -14.21
CA TYR A 46 38.05 11.97 -15.57
C TYR A 46 38.15 10.44 -15.54
N SER A 47 38.94 9.91 -14.60
CA SER A 47 39.06 8.45 -14.41
C SER A 47 37.74 7.76 -14.02
N LYS A 48 36.76 8.52 -13.54
CA LYS A 48 35.45 7.99 -13.09
C LYS A 48 34.31 8.36 -14.03
N ILE A 49 34.49 9.36 -14.90
CA ILE A 49 33.35 9.94 -15.64
C ILE A 49 32.66 8.90 -16.56
N TYR A 50 33.41 8.03 -17.21
CA TYR A 50 32.83 7.04 -18.12
C TYR A 50 31.99 5.99 -17.36
N GLU A 51 32.48 5.57 -16.19
CA GLU A 51 31.72 4.66 -15.31
C GLU A 51 30.41 5.31 -14.86
N VAL A 52 30.48 6.58 -14.46
CA VAL A 52 29.31 7.35 -14.00
C VAL A 52 28.32 7.53 -15.16
N LEU A 53 28.79 7.88 -16.36
CA LEU A 53 27.92 8.06 -17.53
C LEU A 53 27.25 6.76 -17.94
N SER A 54 28.01 5.66 -17.93
CA SER A 54 27.44 4.34 -18.25
C SER A 54 26.33 3.97 -17.27
N SER A 55 26.56 4.18 -15.98
CA SER A 55 25.57 3.90 -14.94
C SER A 55 24.32 4.77 -15.10
N LEU A 56 24.48 6.07 -15.32
CA LEU A 56 23.35 6.99 -15.54
C LEU A 56 22.53 6.61 -16.77
N GLU A 57 23.21 6.19 -17.84
CA GLU A 57 22.54 5.75 -19.07
C GLU A 57 21.75 4.47 -18.83
N GLU A 58 22.35 3.50 -18.13
CA GLU A 58 21.69 2.26 -17.74
C GLU A 58 20.47 2.51 -16.85
N LYS A 59 20.58 3.45 -15.91
CA LYS A 59 19.48 3.83 -15.01
C LYS A 59 18.39 4.63 -15.72
N GLY A 60 18.65 5.15 -16.93
CA GLY A 60 17.66 5.90 -17.70
C GLY A 60 17.61 7.40 -17.41
N TRP A 61 18.67 7.96 -16.81
CA TRP A 61 18.72 9.38 -16.46
C TRP A 61 19.32 10.24 -17.56
N ILE A 62 20.19 9.66 -18.41
CA ILE A 62 20.79 10.36 -19.53
C ILE A 62 20.72 9.50 -20.79
N GLY A 63 20.92 10.15 -21.93
CA GLY A 63 21.15 9.48 -23.19
C GLY A 63 22.45 9.96 -23.82
N SER A 64 22.84 9.34 -24.91
CA SER A 64 24.01 9.75 -25.69
C SER A 64 23.69 9.67 -27.17
N ASP A 65 24.28 10.60 -27.93
CA ASP A 65 24.37 10.42 -29.36
C ASP A 65 25.66 9.64 -29.64
N LYS A 66 25.74 8.92 -30.73
CA LYS A 66 26.91 8.13 -31.08
C LYS A 66 27.87 8.89 -32.00
N SER A 67 27.85 10.23 -31.93
CA SER A 67 28.78 11.08 -32.65
C SER A 67 30.22 10.89 -32.12
N ARG A 68 31.17 11.44 -32.84
CA ARG A 68 32.56 11.43 -32.39
C ARG A 68 33.07 12.87 -32.31
N PRO A 69 33.37 13.35 -31.09
CA PRO A 69 33.25 12.66 -29.79
C PRO A 69 31.81 12.52 -29.34
N THR A 70 31.52 11.46 -28.57
CA THR A 70 30.17 11.17 -28.04
C THR A 70 29.69 12.31 -27.15
N LYS A 71 28.49 12.77 -27.38
CA LYS A 71 27.82 13.78 -26.54
C LYS A 71 26.74 13.13 -25.72
N TYR A 72 26.64 13.55 -24.48
CA TYR A 72 25.66 13.08 -23.50
C TYR A 72 24.66 14.18 -23.21
N PHE A 73 23.42 13.81 -22.98
CA PHE A 73 22.34 14.75 -22.68
C PHE A 73 21.45 14.19 -21.57
N SER A 74 20.87 15.08 -20.77
CA SER A 74 19.92 14.68 -19.71
C SER A 74 18.58 14.31 -20.31
N LYS A 75 17.95 13.26 -19.78
CA LYS A 75 16.53 13.02 -19.98
C LYS A 75 15.74 13.89 -19.01
N SER A 76 14.47 14.10 -19.28
CA SER A 76 13.65 14.89 -18.36
C SER A 76 13.55 14.18 -17.01
N PRO A 77 13.50 14.93 -15.89
CA PRO A 77 13.32 14.30 -14.58
C PRO A 77 12.09 13.39 -14.51
N ASN A 78 10.98 13.78 -15.15
CA ASN A 78 9.77 12.95 -15.19
C ASN A 78 10.05 11.60 -15.85
N SER A 79 10.69 11.60 -17.01
CA SER A 79 11.02 10.38 -17.75
C SER A 79 11.98 9.50 -16.95
N ALA A 80 13.01 10.10 -16.36
CA ALA A 80 14.00 9.38 -15.57
C ALA A 80 13.39 8.73 -14.33
N LEU A 81 12.52 9.44 -13.62
CA LEU A 81 11.84 8.92 -12.44
C LEU A 81 10.86 7.80 -12.80
N GLN A 82 10.15 7.93 -13.92
CA GLN A 82 9.25 6.88 -14.41
C GLN A 82 10.01 5.59 -14.70
N THR A 83 11.15 5.69 -15.39
CA THR A 83 12.03 4.54 -15.67
C THR A 83 12.57 3.93 -14.37
N THR A 84 13.01 4.77 -13.44
CA THR A 84 13.54 4.33 -12.13
C THR A 84 12.46 3.56 -11.35
N LYS A 85 11.25 4.09 -11.32
CA LYS A 85 10.12 3.44 -10.63
C LYS A 85 9.82 2.08 -11.25
N GLN A 86 9.72 2.03 -12.58
CA GLN A 86 9.43 0.78 -13.30
C GLN A 86 10.48 -0.29 -12.98
N LYS A 87 11.76 0.07 -13.03
CA LYS A 87 12.84 -0.87 -12.73
C LYS A 87 12.81 -1.33 -11.27
N ALA A 88 12.50 -0.42 -10.34
CA ALA A 88 12.38 -0.76 -8.93
C ALA A 88 11.24 -1.76 -8.71
N ASP A 89 10.07 -1.53 -9.35
CA ASP A 89 8.92 -2.42 -9.25
C ASP A 89 9.22 -3.82 -9.83
N GLU A 90 9.90 -3.88 -10.98
CA GLU A 90 10.30 -5.15 -11.60
C GLU A 90 11.29 -5.92 -10.71
N ASN A 91 12.27 -5.22 -10.16
CA ASN A 91 13.26 -5.83 -9.26
C ASN A 91 12.60 -6.32 -7.97
N PHE A 92 11.67 -5.54 -7.42
CA PHE A 92 10.94 -5.93 -6.22
C PHE A 92 10.14 -7.21 -6.50
N ALA A 93 9.38 -7.26 -7.59
CA ALA A 93 8.55 -8.42 -7.94
C ALA A 93 9.41 -9.68 -8.14
N LYS A 94 10.56 -9.54 -8.79
CA LYS A 94 11.50 -10.64 -9.00
C LYS A 94 12.04 -11.17 -7.67
N ASN A 95 12.48 -10.26 -6.81
CA ASN A 95 13.05 -10.62 -5.51
C ASN A 95 11.99 -11.20 -4.59
N GLU A 96 10.78 -10.64 -4.59
CA GLU A 96 9.65 -11.14 -3.82
C GLU A 96 9.38 -12.62 -4.15
N LYS A 97 9.34 -12.94 -5.44
CA LYS A 97 9.11 -14.31 -5.89
C LYS A 97 10.19 -15.28 -5.35
N ILE A 98 11.45 -14.88 -5.45
CA ILE A 98 12.58 -15.69 -4.95
C ILE A 98 12.45 -15.90 -3.44
N ILE A 99 12.25 -14.81 -2.71
CA ILE A 99 12.14 -14.83 -1.23
C ILE A 99 11.00 -15.74 -0.78
N LEU A 100 9.82 -15.57 -1.38
CA LEU A 100 8.64 -16.36 -0.99
C LEU A 100 8.82 -17.84 -1.35
N ASN A 101 9.41 -18.16 -2.49
CA ASN A 101 9.66 -19.55 -2.87
C ASN A 101 10.60 -20.26 -1.88
N ASP A 102 11.59 -19.56 -1.38
CA ASP A 102 12.57 -20.14 -0.48
C ASP A 102 12.11 -20.12 0.97
N LEU A 103 11.47 -19.03 1.42
CA LEU A 103 11.17 -18.87 2.85
C LEU A 103 9.82 -19.47 3.26
N ASN A 104 8.81 -19.50 2.35
CA ASN A 104 7.51 -20.06 2.72
C ASN A 104 7.59 -21.54 3.12
N PRO A 105 8.34 -22.42 2.42
CA PRO A 105 8.47 -23.80 2.88
C PRO A 105 9.11 -23.92 4.27
N ILE A 106 10.10 -23.07 4.56
CA ILE A 106 10.78 -23.05 5.87
C ILE A 106 9.78 -22.61 6.95
N TYR A 107 9.03 -21.55 6.68
CA TYR A 107 8.00 -21.02 7.59
C TYR A 107 6.96 -22.10 7.92
N LYS A 108 6.48 -22.81 6.89
CA LYS A 108 5.49 -23.89 7.08
C LYS A 108 6.04 -25.05 7.91
N LYS A 109 7.32 -25.44 7.69
CA LYS A 109 7.96 -26.53 8.42
C LYS A 109 8.28 -26.16 9.88
N SER A 110 8.47 -24.89 10.19
CA SER A 110 8.84 -24.46 11.54
C SER A 110 7.69 -24.59 12.56
N GLY A 111 6.49 -24.95 12.11
CA GLY A 111 5.31 -25.02 12.96
C GLY A 111 4.73 -23.66 13.32
N THR A 112 5.36 -22.59 12.90
CA THR A 112 4.88 -21.23 13.17
C THR A 112 3.53 -20.99 12.46
N ALA A 113 3.37 -21.59 11.28
CA ALA A 113 2.15 -21.47 10.49
C ALA A 113 0.97 -22.26 11.08
N GLU A 114 1.23 -23.21 11.97
CA GLU A 114 0.20 -24.04 12.60
C GLU A 114 -0.30 -23.46 13.93
N ARG A 115 0.40 -22.45 14.47
CA ARG A 115 -0.05 -21.78 15.70
C ARG A 115 -1.06 -20.70 15.32
N PRO A 116 -2.29 -20.81 15.83
CA PRO A 116 -3.24 -19.72 15.62
C PRO A 116 -2.69 -18.46 16.26
N ASP A 117 -2.49 -17.44 15.47
CA ASP A 117 -1.95 -16.19 15.98
C ASP A 117 -3.06 -15.24 16.38
N ILE A 118 -2.91 -14.64 17.53
CA ILE A 118 -3.71 -13.49 17.96
C ILE A 118 -2.71 -12.34 18.12
N TRP A 119 -2.93 -11.28 17.40
CA TRP A 119 -2.01 -10.15 17.47
C TRP A 119 -2.78 -8.82 17.51
N VAL A 120 -2.12 -7.79 18.01
CA VAL A 120 -2.71 -6.47 18.17
C VAL A 120 -2.08 -5.53 17.17
N LEU A 121 -2.90 -4.77 16.47
CA LEU A 121 -2.46 -3.68 15.61
C LEU A 121 -2.87 -2.36 16.23
N THR A 122 -1.97 -1.39 16.17
CA THR A 122 -2.24 -0.01 16.57
C THR A 122 -1.95 0.92 15.39
N GLY A 123 -2.61 2.05 15.36
CA GLY A 123 -2.45 3.05 14.30
C GLY A 123 -3.41 2.82 13.15
N THR A 124 -4.05 3.90 12.74
CA THR A 124 -5.09 3.88 11.71
C THR A 124 -4.58 3.31 10.38
N MET A 125 -3.34 3.65 9.99
CA MET A 125 -2.75 3.16 8.74
C MET A 125 -2.52 1.65 8.76
N ASN A 126 -1.99 1.12 9.86
CA ASN A 126 -1.73 -0.31 10.00
C ASN A 126 -3.03 -1.11 9.96
N ILE A 127 -4.04 -0.62 10.65
CA ILE A 127 -5.36 -1.25 10.71
C ILE A 127 -6.03 -1.21 9.34
N ALA A 128 -6.00 -0.06 8.66
CA ALA A 128 -6.57 0.09 7.33
C ALA A 128 -5.88 -0.85 6.33
N THR A 129 -4.56 -0.94 6.37
CA THR A 129 -3.79 -1.84 5.50
C THR A 129 -4.24 -3.29 5.69
N ARG A 130 -4.38 -3.72 6.95
CA ARG A 130 -4.81 -5.10 7.25
C ARG A 130 -6.23 -5.37 6.72
N ILE A 131 -7.15 -4.43 6.93
CA ILE A 131 -8.54 -4.57 6.46
C ILE A 131 -8.56 -4.67 4.93
N LEU A 132 -7.80 -3.81 4.23
CA LEU A 132 -7.75 -3.84 2.78
C LEU A 132 -7.14 -5.13 2.24
N GLU A 133 -6.12 -5.67 2.91
CA GLU A 133 -5.54 -6.99 2.56
C GLU A 133 -6.57 -8.10 2.69
N MET A 134 -7.34 -8.10 3.77
CA MET A 134 -8.38 -9.11 3.99
C MET A 134 -9.46 -9.03 2.91
N ILE A 135 -9.84 -7.82 2.51
CA ILE A 135 -10.80 -7.61 1.42
C ILE A 135 -10.21 -8.12 0.10
N ASP A 136 -8.94 -7.78 -0.20
CA ASP A 136 -8.28 -8.20 -1.44
C ASP A 136 -8.18 -9.73 -1.58
N THR A 137 -7.98 -10.44 -0.48
CA THR A 137 -7.79 -11.90 -0.48
C THR A 137 -9.06 -12.70 -0.25
N CYS A 138 -10.18 -12.04 0.03
CA CYS A 138 -11.45 -12.69 0.31
C CYS A 138 -12.00 -13.39 -0.94
N ARG A 139 -12.47 -14.62 -0.79
CA ARG A 139 -12.95 -15.44 -1.92
C ARG A 139 -14.41 -15.85 -1.83
N GLU A 140 -14.97 -16.03 -0.64
CA GLU A 140 -16.31 -16.56 -0.45
C GLU A 140 -17.25 -15.56 0.20
N GLU A 141 -16.88 -15.03 1.34
CA GLU A 141 -17.78 -14.22 2.15
C GLU A 141 -17.02 -13.22 3.02
N VAL A 142 -17.55 -12.02 3.11
CA VAL A 142 -17.06 -11.02 4.08
C VAL A 142 -18.22 -10.47 4.88
N LEU A 143 -18.06 -10.45 6.21
CA LEU A 143 -18.99 -9.86 7.18
C LEU A 143 -18.30 -8.63 7.77
N ILE A 144 -18.97 -7.49 7.73
CA ILE A 144 -18.38 -6.20 8.16
C ILE A 144 -19.34 -5.52 9.12
N ALA A 145 -18.84 -5.15 10.31
CA ALA A 145 -19.59 -4.32 11.26
C ALA A 145 -18.88 -2.97 11.38
N ILE A 146 -19.60 -1.88 11.14
CA ILE A 146 -19.00 -0.56 11.04
C ILE A 146 -19.77 0.46 11.89
N PRO A 147 -19.19 0.94 13.00
CA PRO A 147 -19.79 2.04 13.73
C PRO A 147 -19.65 3.35 12.96
N LYS A 148 -20.34 4.39 13.39
CA LYS A 148 -20.32 5.70 12.71
C LYS A 148 -18.89 6.22 12.46
N ALA A 149 -17.98 6.01 13.39
CA ALA A 149 -16.60 6.45 13.27
C ALA A 149 -15.85 5.81 12.07
N GLY A 150 -16.32 4.66 11.58
CA GLY A 150 -15.71 3.96 10.44
C GLY A 150 -16.27 4.32 9.07
N GLU A 151 -17.22 5.25 9.00
CA GLU A 151 -17.90 5.58 7.74
C GLU A 151 -16.92 6.00 6.63
N GLU A 152 -15.91 6.77 6.97
CA GLU A 152 -14.91 7.23 6.00
C GLU A 152 -14.05 6.08 5.47
N LEU A 153 -13.72 5.11 6.33
CA LEU A 153 -12.96 3.93 5.91
C LEU A 153 -13.74 3.10 4.89
N VAL A 154 -15.06 2.99 5.08
CA VAL A 154 -15.93 2.29 4.14
C VAL A 154 -15.92 2.96 2.77
N LYS A 155 -15.97 4.28 2.74
CA LYS A 155 -15.91 5.02 1.48
C LYS A 155 -14.61 4.72 0.72
N GLN A 156 -13.50 4.65 1.44
CA GLN A 156 -12.21 4.31 0.85
C GLN A 156 -12.17 2.87 0.34
N ALA A 157 -12.91 1.97 0.97
CA ALA A 157 -12.96 0.56 0.61
C ALA A 157 -13.97 0.25 -0.50
N LEU A 158 -14.83 1.20 -0.90
CA LEU A 158 -15.87 0.96 -1.89
C LEU A 158 -15.36 0.33 -3.20
N PRO A 159 -14.26 0.80 -3.81
CA PRO A 159 -13.78 0.18 -5.06
C PRO A 159 -13.41 -1.30 -4.86
N LYS A 160 -12.83 -1.64 -3.72
CA LYS A 160 -12.45 -3.04 -3.42
C LYS A 160 -13.70 -3.89 -3.14
N LEU A 161 -14.69 -3.34 -2.45
CA LEU A 161 -15.98 -4.04 -2.23
C LEU A 161 -16.69 -4.29 -3.54
N ARG A 162 -16.62 -3.35 -4.48
CA ARG A 162 -17.18 -3.52 -5.83
C ARG A 162 -16.49 -4.68 -6.56
N GLN A 163 -15.17 -4.77 -6.47
CA GLN A 163 -14.42 -5.88 -7.06
C GLN A 163 -14.87 -7.24 -6.48
N LEU A 164 -15.05 -7.31 -5.15
CA LEU A 164 -15.56 -8.52 -4.49
C LEU A 164 -16.97 -8.88 -4.98
N HIS A 165 -17.86 -7.90 -5.06
CA HIS A 165 -19.20 -8.08 -5.56
C HIS A 165 -19.19 -8.65 -6.98
N ASP A 166 -18.34 -8.10 -7.85
CA ASP A 166 -18.23 -8.54 -9.26
C ASP A 166 -17.68 -9.95 -9.37
N LYS A 167 -16.89 -10.40 -8.39
CA LYS A 167 -16.38 -11.77 -8.31
C LYS A 167 -17.37 -12.76 -7.67
N GLY A 168 -18.52 -12.28 -7.25
CA GLY A 168 -19.54 -13.12 -6.62
C GLY A 168 -19.35 -13.38 -5.13
N VAL A 169 -18.49 -12.64 -4.47
CA VAL A 169 -18.29 -12.76 -3.02
C VAL A 169 -19.52 -12.22 -2.29
N LYS A 170 -20.00 -12.96 -1.30
CA LYS A 170 -21.13 -12.56 -0.48
C LYS A 170 -20.68 -11.48 0.52
N ILE A 171 -21.33 -10.33 0.49
CA ILE A 171 -20.97 -9.20 1.36
C ILE A 171 -22.15 -8.86 2.26
N THR A 172 -21.95 -8.90 3.58
CA THR A 172 -22.95 -8.48 4.57
C THR A 172 -22.35 -7.37 5.43
N ILE A 173 -23.04 -6.25 5.50
CA ILE A 173 -22.55 -5.07 6.23
C ILE A 173 -23.60 -4.66 7.28
N LEU A 174 -23.15 -4.54 8.51
CA LEU A 174 -23.92 -4.01 9.62
C LEU A 174 -23.39 -2.62 9.93
N THR A 175 -24.19 -1.59 9.71
CA THR A 175 -23.81 -0.20 9.96
C THR A 175 -24.53 0.37 11.17
N SER A 176 -23.96 1.40 11.74
CA SER A 176 -24.70 2.25 12.68
C SER A 176 -25.89 2.89 11.96
N ASP A 177 -26.99 3.05 12.68
CA ASP A 177 -28.18 3.79 12.21
C ASP A 177 -27.91 5.27 11.94
N ARG A 178 -26.74 5.76 12.38
CA ARG A 178 -26.30 7.15 12.19
C ARG A 178 -25.55 7.38 10.88
N PHE A 179 -25.33 6.34 10.07
CA PHE A 179 -24.65 6.48 8.77
C PHE A 179 -25.48 7.41 7.85
N ASP A 180 -24.77 8.12 6.98
CA ASP A 180 -25.41 8.92 5.94
C ASP A 180 -26.24 8.01 5.02
N LYS A 181 -27.48 8.39 4.76
CA LYS A 181 -28.40 7.62 3.91
C LYS A 181 -27.86 7.39 2.50
N LYS A 182 -27.11 8.35 1.97
CA LYS A 182 -26.50 8.25 0.65
C LYS A 182 -25.44 7.13 0.65
N ASP A 183 -24.63 7.06 1.71
CA ASP A 183 -23.60 6.03 1.83
C ASP A 183 -24.22 4.65 2.00
N ILE A 184 -25.29 4.54 2.80
CA ILE A 184 -26.03 3.29 2.96
C ILE A 184 -26.57 2.79 1.60
N LYS A 185 -27.16 3.68 0.81
CA LYS A 185 -27.67 3.34 -0.53
C LYS A 185 -26.56 2.85 -1.46
N GLY A 186 -25.39 3.49 -1.38
CA GLY A 186 -24.22 3.06 -2.17
C GLY A 186 -23.79 1.64 -1.80
N LEU A 187 -23.72 1.35 -0.51
CA LEU A 187 -23.35 0.02 -0.01
C LEU A 187 -24.40 -1.04 -0.36
N ALA A 188 -25.70 -0.68 -0.30
CA ALA A 188 -26.79 -1.61 -0.56
C ALA A 188 -26.81 -2.14 -2.01
N ARG A 189 -26.14 -1.46 -2.93
CA ARG A 189 -25.97 -1.94 -4.31
C ARG A 189 -24.97 -3.09 -4.41
N LEU A 190 -24.09 -3.24 -3.41
CA LEU A 190 -22.98 -4.20 -3.43
C LEU A 190 -23.14 -5.29 -2.36
N ALA A 191 -23.98 -5.05 -1.35
CA ALA A 191 -24.01 -5.86 -0.14
C ALA A 191 -25.40 -5.93 0.45
N THR A 192 -25.63 -6.93 1.30
CA THR A 192 -26.77 -6.93 2.22
C THR A 192 -26.41 -5.99 3.37
N VAL A 193 -27.15 -4.89 3.51
CA VAL A 193 -26.86 -3.85 4.52
C VAL A 193 -28.00 -3.82 5.56
N LYS A 194 -27.61 -3.80 6.79
CA LYS A 194 -28.53 -3.65 7.92
C LYS A 194 -28.06 -2.57 8.90
N UNK A 195 -28.72 -1.94 9.44
CA UNK A 195 -28.49 -0.89 10.27
C UNK A 195 -28.79 -1.32 11.62
N LYS A 196 -28.06 -0.94 12.55
CA LYS A 196 -28.30 -1.26 13.99
C LYS A 196 -28.12 -0.02 14.86
N LYS A 197 -29.13 0.24 15.66
CA LYS A 197 -29.08 1.33 16.65
C LYS A 197 -28.07 0.96 17.75
N GLY A 198 -27.22 1.91 18.12
CA GLY A 198 -26.24 1.73 19.19
C GLY A 198 -25.19 0.69 18.89
N LEU A 199 -24.82 0.51 17.62
CA LEU A 199 -23.75 -0.42 17.26
C LEU A 199 -22.44 0.00 17.94
N PHE A 200 -21.93 -0.89 18.78
CA PHE A 200 -20.70 -0.67 19.54
C PHE A 200 -19.57 -1.48 18.93
N GLY A 201 -18.45 -0.81 18.67
CA GLY A 201 -17.28 -1.44 18.05
C GLY A 201 -17.50 -1.76 16.59
N GLY A 202 -16.58 -2.50 16.03
CA GLY A 202 -16.63 -2.88 14.63
C GLY A 202 -15.70 -4.02 14.35
N GLY A 203 -15.63 -4.40 13.08
CA GLY A 203 -14.71 -5.45 12.67
C GLY A 203 -15.06 -6.05 11.32
N LEU A 204 -14.28 -7.03 10.95
CA LEU A 204 -14.40 -7.70 9.66
C LEU A 204 -14.04 -9.17 9.82
N ILE A 205 -14.86 -10.05 9.24
CA ILE A 205 -14.60 -11.48 9.17
C ILE A 205 -14.58 -11.86 7.69
N SER A 206 -13.43 -12.42 7.26
CA SER A 206 -13.23 -12.83 5.87
C SER A 206 -13.08 -14.34 5.80
N ASP A 207 -13.89 -14.97 4.94
CA ASP A 207 -13.82 -16.41 4.63
C ASP A 207 -13.84 -17.31 5.88
N LYS A 208 -14.57 -16.91 6.93
CA LYS A 208 -14.82 -17.67 8.15
C LYS A 208 -13.64 -17.80 9.10
N HIS A 209 -12.41 -17.42 8.73
CA HIS A 209 -11.27 -17.62 9.62
C HIS A 209 -10.33 -16.41 9.80
N ASN A 210 -10.45 -15.39 9.01
CA ASN A 210 -9.66 -14.17 9.22
C ASN A 210 -10.54 -13.11 9.87
N VAL A 211 -10.14 -12.62 11.02
CA VAL A 211 -10.93 -11.70 11.83
C VAL A 211 -10.10 -10.49 12.24
N VAL A 212 -10.70 -9.32 12.11
CA VAL A 212 -10.24 -8.08 12.75
C VAL A 212 -11.38 -7.56 13.63
N ILE A 213 -11.11 -7.35 14.91
CA ILE A 213 -12.04 -6.72 15.84
C ILE A 213 -11.49 -5.35 16.18
N LEU A 214 -12.26 -4.30 15.94
CA LEU A 214 -11.86 -2.93 16.22
C LEU A 214 -12.35 -2.52 17.61
N LEU A 215 -11.40 -2.13 18.44
CA LEU A 215 -11.68 -1.64 19.79
C LEU A 215 -11.22 -0.20 19.87
N GLY A 216 -12.15 0.68 20.19
CA GLY A 216 -11.82 2.09 20.32
C GLY A 216 -12.98 2.86 20.92
N PRO A 217 -12.72 4.06 21.38
CA PRO A 217 -13.79 4.86 21.96
C PRO A 217 -14.83 5.23 20.91
N GLU A 218 -16.07 5.07 21.29
CA GLU A 218 -17.25 5.38 20.45
C GLU A 218 -17.35 6.87 20.13
N ILE A 219 -16.46 7.68 20.65
CA ILE A 219 -16.72 9.11 20.81
C ILE A 219 -15.76 10.00 20.04
N SER A 220 -16.35 10.99 19.47
CA SER A 220 -15.81 12.10 18.68
C SER A 220 -14.73 12.96 19.33
N HIS A 221 -14.24 12.64 20.50
CA HIS A 221 -13.28 13.48 21.22
C HIS A 221 -11.92 12.82 21.48
N SER A 222 -11.71 11.62 21.00
CA SER A 222 -10.43 10.93 21.17
C SER A 222 -9.62 10.96 19.88
N ASN A 223 -8.32 11.10 20.02
CA ASN A 223 -7.39 11.02 18.91
C ASN A 223 -7.48 9.64 18.24
N ALA A 224 -7.40 9.62 16.93
CA ALA A 224 -7.44 8.39 16.13
C ALA A 224 -6.33 7.39 16.51
N SER A 225 -5.33 7.84 17.27
CA SER A 225 -4.23 7.02 17.79
C SER A 225 -4.64 6.00 18.85
N GLU A 226 -5.88 6.09 19.37
CA GLU A 226 -6.36 5.18 20.42
C GLU A 226 -7.12 3.96 19.89
N ILE A 227 -7.32 3.84 18.59
CA ILE A 227 -7.98 2.68 18.02
C ILE A 227 -7.00 1.49 18.01
N ILE A 228 -7.46 0.37 18.55
CA ILE A 228 -6.72 -0.89 18.60
C ILE A 228 -7.50 -1.93 17.81
N ALA A 229 -6.81 -2.75 17.02
CA ALA A 229 -7.42 -3.89 16.36
C ALA A 229 -6.83 -5.18 16.92
N ILE A 230 -7.70 -6.12 17.24
CA ILE A 230 -7.30 -7.50 17.55
C ILE A 230 -7.52 -8.32 16.28
N CYS A 231 -6.46 -8.98 15.81
CA CYS A 231 -6.49 -9.77 14.60
C CYS A 231 -6.25 -11.25 14.93
N THR A 232 -6.95 -12.13 14.23
CA THR A 232 -6.75 -13.57 14.43
C THR A 232 -7.14 -14.36 13.19
N ASP A 233 -6.46 -15.51 13.02
CA ASP A 233 -6.88 -16.57 12.11
C ASP A 233 -7.28 -17.85 12.86
N HIS A 234 -7.41 -17.76 14.18
CA HIS A 234 -7.80 -18.88 15.03
C HIS A 234 -9.26 -19.29 14.75
N ALA A 235 -9.44 -20.53 14.33
CA ALA A 235 -10.76 -20.99 13.85
C ALA A 235 -11.86 -20.85 14.92
N GLU A 236 -11.57 -21.20 16.18
CA GLU A 236 -12.56 -21.12 17.25
C GLU A 236 -12.90 -19.67 17.61
N LEU A 237 -11.91 -18.80 17.63
CA LEU A 237 -12.16 -17.38 17.89
C LEU A 237 -12.90 -16.73 16.72
N SER A 238 -12.60 -17.14 15.50
CA SER A 238 -13.34 -16.69 14.32
C SER A 238 -14.80 -17.16 14.37
N GLY A 239 -15.02 -18.41 14.82
CA GLY A 239 -16.37 -18.94 15.05
C GLY A 239 -17.15 -18.11 16.07
N PHE A 240 -16.50 -17.78 17.19
CA PHE A 240 -17.10 -16.93 18.23
C PHE A 240 -17.46 -15.55 17.66
N ALA A 241 -16.53 -14.93 16.92
CA ALA A 241 -16.78 -13.61 16.31
C ALA A 241 -17.94 -13.67 15.32
N ARG A 242 -18.04 -14.75 14.54
CA ARG A 242 -19.15 -14.97 13.61
C ARG A 242 -20.48 -15.11 14.35
N GLU A 243 -20.55 -15.92 15.40
CA GLU A 243 -21.77 -16.07 16.20
C GLU A 243 -22.22 -14.74 16.78
N TYR A 244 -21.27 -13.96 17.29
CA TYR A 244 -21.59 -12.63 17.81
C TYR A 244 -22.12 -11.70 16.71
N PHE A 245 -21.50 -11.73 15.54
CA PHE A 245 -21.98 -10.94 14.40
C PHE A 245 -23.42 -11.33 14.03
N GLU A 246 -23.70 -12.63 13.95
CA GLU A 246 -25.05 -13.13 13.64
C GLU A 246 -26.07 -12.74 14.72
N TYR A 247 -25.64 -12.76 15.98
CA TYR A 247 -26.49 -12.27 17.08
C TYR A 247 -26.84 -10.80 16.87
N LEU A 248 -25.83 -9.97 16.50
CA LEU A 248 -26.09 -8.55 16.24
C LEU A 248 -27.06 -8.34 15.09
N LEU A 249 -27.11 -9.24 14.11
CA LEU A 249 -28.02 -9.12 12.96
C LEU A 249 -29.49 -9.44 13.28
N LYS A 250 -29.77 -10.15 14.36
CA LYS A 250 -31.14 -10.63 14.66
C LYS A 250 -32.14 -9.51 14.85
N ASP A 251 -31.73 -8.40 15.45
CA ASP A 251 -32.66 -7.28 15.79
C ASP A 251 -32.45 -6.09 14.88
N THR A 252 -32.27 -6.37 13.61
CA THR A 252 -31.95 -5.30 12.65
C THR A 252 -32.94 -5.20 11.51
N UNK A 253 -33.10 -4.14 11.05
CA UNK A 253 -33.90 -3.90 9.99
C UNK A 253 -33.16 -3.98 8.74
N LYS A 254 -33.61 -4.57 7.84
CA LYS A 254 -33.05 -4.61 6.51
C LYS A 254 -33.25 -3.29 5.77
N VAL A 255 -32.17 -2.72 5.26
CA VAL A 255 -32.30 -1.53 4.41
C VAL A 255 -32.84 -1.98 3.05
N LYS A 256 -33.96 -1.38 2.64
CA LYS A 256 -34.57 -1.59 1.32
C LYS A 256 -33.94 -0.68 0.28
#